data_4ea255987b009a415394b69d11a503f6
#
_entry.id   4ea255987b009a415394b69d11a503f6
#
_cell.length_a   1.000
_cell.length_b   1.000
_cell.length_c   1.000
_cell.angle_alpha   90.00
_cell.angle_beta   90.00
_cell.angle_gamma   90.00
#
_symmetry.space_group_name_H-M   'P 1'
#
loop_
_entity.id
_entity.type
_entity.pdbx_description
1 polymer ?
#
loop_
_entity_poly.entity_id
_entity_poly.type
_entity_poly.pdbx_seq_one_letter_code
_entity_poly.pdbx_strand_id
1 'polypeptide(L)'
;DIFYAREKNYSSVREKSMFSENIPVEVYDNLITAVHDNMAPLHKYFVLRKNILKLDQLHIYDMSVPLVKDIQWHVGYEDSVIKIIDSLVRLGPEYTEVLRKGLIEDRWVDRYESNGKRSGAYSSGCYDSNPFILMNYQEDNINSMYTLAHEAGHSMHSFLSRKAQPYLYADYTIFVAEVASTFNEVLLTKHLLLQDISKSMKIYLICREIDNLRGTLFRQTMFAE
;
A
#
# COMPACT_ATOMS: atom_id res chain seq x y z
N ASP A 1 0.46 26.39 7.61
CA ASP A 1 1.20 26.19 6.33
C ASP A 1 1.37 27.50 5.54
N ILE A 2 0.35 28.35 5.41
CA ILE A 2 0.43 29.66 4.72
C ILE A 2 1.54 30.56 5.31
N PHE A 3 1.63 30.63 6.63
CA PHE A 3 2.68 31.39 7.32
C PHE A 3 4.09 30.94 6.87
N TYR A 4 4.36 29.63 6.93
CA TYR A 4 5.67 29.10 6.55
C TYR A 4 5.97 29.20 5.04
N ALA A 5 4.95 29.15 4.20
CA ALA A 5 5.13 29.37 2.77
C ALA A 5 5.59 30.81 2.51
N ARG A 6 4.94 31.79 3.14
CA ARG A 6 5.28 33.22 3.02
C ARG A 6 6.65 33.54 3.59
N GLU A 7 6.97 33.07 4.80
CA GLU A 7 8.27 33.30 5.45
C GLU A 7 9.45 32.72 4.63
N LYS A 8 9.21 31.67 3.86
CA LYS A 8 10.20 31.03 2.98
C LYS A 8 10.13 31.50 1.53
N ASN A 9 9.33 32.53 1.23
CA ASN A 9 9.16 33.13 -0.10
C ASN A 9 8.64 32.17 -1.18
N TYR A 10 7.81 31.18 -0.82
CA TYR A 10 7.08 30.37 -1.79
C TYR A 10 5.81 31.12 -2.23
N SER A 11 5.44 30.98 -3.51
CA SER A 11 4.23 31.61 -4.06
C SER A 11 2.94 31.00 -3.49
N SER A 12 3.00 29.74 -3.03
CA SER A 12 1.86 29.02 -2.48
C SER A 12 2.29 27.93 -1.48
N VAL A 13 1.33 27.46 -0.69
CA VAL A 13 1.52 26.27 0.18
C VAL A 13 1.81 25.03 -0.65
N ARG A 14 1.14 24.91 -1.81
CA ARG A 14 1.32 23.81 -2.76
C ARG A 14 2.75 23.77 -3.28
N GLU A 15 3.28 24.88 -3.76
CA GLU A 15 4.68 24.97 -4.21
C GLU A 15 5.65 24.57 -3.10
N LYS A 16 5.45 25.10 -1.88
CA LYS A 16 6.28 24.71 -0.73
C LYS A 16 6.25 23.20 -0.47
N SER A 17 5.07 22.59 -0.56
CA SER A 17 4.91 21.15 -0.31
C SER A 17 5.57 20.30 -1.40
N MET A 18 5.47 20.72 -2.65
CA MET A 18 6.10 20.02 -3.78
C MET A 18 7.63 20.20 -3.82
N PHE A 19 8.13 21.34 -3.36
CA PHE A 19 9.55 21.68 -3.38
C PHE A 19 10.39 20.68 -2.56
N SER A 20 9.92 20.27 -1.39
CA SER A 20 10.66 19.32 -0.54
C SER A 20 10.84 17.95 -1.18
N GLU A 21 9.96 17.57 -2.07
CA GLU A 21 9.97 16.32 -2.83
C GLU A 21 10.61 16.47 -4.22
N ASN A 22 11.03 17.69 -4.57
CA ASN A 22 11.51 18.05 -5.91
C ASN A 22 10.51 17.70 -7.03
N ILE A 23 9.23 17.94 -6.77
CA ILE A 23 8.13 17.66 -7.71
C ILE A 23 7.63 18.98 -8.31
N PRO A 24 7.58 19.11 -9.66
CA PRO A 24 6.95 20.26 -10.30
C PRO A 24 5.47 20.37 -9.93
N VAL A 25 4.97 21.59 -9.72
CA VAL A 25 3.57 21.85 -9.34
C VAL A 25 2.60 21.30 -10.41
N GLU A 26 3.02 21.29 -11.67
CA GLU A 26 2.26 20.76 -12.80
C GLU A 26 1.93 19.27 -12.66
N VAL A 27 2.74 18.49 -11.93
CA VAL A 27 2.45 17.07 -11.65
C VAL A 27 1.18 16.95 -10.81
N TYR A 28 1.01 17.84 -9.83
CA TYR A 28 -0.19 17.88 -9.01
C TYR A 28 -1.43 18.28 -9.83
N ASP A 29 -1.33 19.34 -10.64
CA ASP A 29 -2.43 19.80 -11.47
C ASP A 29 -2.83 18.76 -12.54
N ASN A 30 -1.84 18.10 -13.15
CA ASN A 30 -2.05 17.03 -14.11
C ASN A 30 -2.69 15.80 -13.49
N LEU A 31 -2.39 15.48 -12.21
CA LEU A 31 -3.04 14.38 -11.50
C LEU A 31 -4.55 14.63 -11.37
N ILE A 32 -4.95 15.83 -10.95
CA ILE A 32 -6.37 16.20 -10.83
C ILE A 32 -7.05 16.08 -12.20
N THR A 33 -6.47 16.67 -13.23
CA THR A 33 -6.99 16.60 -14.60
C THR A 33 -7.12 15.15 -15.09
N ALA A 34 -6.08 14.34 -14.92
CA ALA A 34 -6.09 12.95 -15.33
C ALA A 34 -7.16 12.11 -14.62
N VAL A 35 -7.40 12.38 -13.33
CA VAL A 35 -8.45 11.70 -12.57
C VAL A 35 -9.83 12.11 -13.09
N HIS A 36 -10.07 13.40 -13.31
CA HIS A 36 -11.34 13.89 -13.87
C HIS A 36 -11.64 13.27 -15.24
N ASP A 37 -10.65 13.26 -16.13
CA ASP A 37 -10.79 12.69 -17.48
C ASP A 37 -11.06 11.18 -17.48
N ASN A 38 -10.73 10.48 -16.37
CA ASN A 38 -10.84 9.04 -16.25
C ASN A 38 -11.85 8.57 -15.19
N MET A 39 -12.88 9.36 -14.87
CA MET A 39 -13.93 8.98 -13.93
C MET A 39 -14.87 7.87 -14.44
N ALA A 40 -14.98 7.67 -15.73
CA ALA A 40 -15.94 6.73 -16.33
C ALA A 40 -15.79 5.27 -15.83
N PRO A 41 -14.59 4.70 -15.67
CA PRO A 41 -14.42 3.36 -15.08
C PRO A 41 -14.91 3.28 -13.63
N LEU A 42 -14.68 4.32 -12.82
CA LEU A 42 -15.16 4.37 -11.44
C LEU A 42 -16.69 4.40 -11.38
N HIS A 43 -17.34 5.19 -12.24
CA HIS A 43 -18.80 5.22 -12.33
C HIS A 43 -19.38 3.86 -12.75
N LYS A 44 -18.74 3.14 -13.69
CA LYS A 44 -19.13 1.77 -14.05
C LYS A 44 -19.06 0.83 -12.85
N TYR A 45 -18.02 0.94 -12.03
CA TYR A 45 -17.88 0.15 -10.81
C TYR A 45 -18.98 0.47 -9.80
N PHE A 46 -19.37 1.74 -9.64
CA PHE A 46 -20.48 2.12 -8.76
C PHE A 46 -21.83 1.55 -9.24
N VAL A 47 -22.08 1.59 -10.53
CA VAL A 47 -23.27 0.96 -11.11
C VAL A 47 -23.28 -0.55 -10.88
N LEU A 48 -22.13 -1.21 -11.07
CA LEU A 48 -21.96 -2.64 -10.79
C LEU A 48 -22.28 -2.96 -9.32
N ARG A 49 -21.69 -2.21 -8.37
CA ARG A 49 -21.93 -2.36 -6.93
C ARG A 49 -23.43 -2.21 -6.60
N LYS A 50 -24.05 -1.13 -7.08
CA LYS A 50 -25.48 -0.88 -6.90
C LYS A 50 -26.33 -2.10 -7.32
N ASN A 51 -26.04 -2.65 -8.50
CA ASN A 51 -26.79 -3.78 -9.07
C ASN A 51 -26.56 -5.07 -8.26
N ILE A 52 -25.32 -5.38 -7.88
CA ILE A 52 -25.00 -6.59 -7.09
C ILE A 52 -25.64 -6.51 -5.70
N LEU A 53 -25.60 -5.34 -5.06
CA LEU A 53 -26.16 -5.11 -3.73
C LEU A 53 -27.70 -4.95 -3.77
N LYS A 54 -28.30 -4.87 -4.97
CA LYS A 54 -29.74 -4.68 -5.18
C LYS A 54 -30.30 -3.44 -4.50
N LEU A 55 -29.59 -2.32 -4.60
CA LEU A 55 -29.95 -1.05 -4.00
C LEU A 55 -30.70 -0.17 -5.01
N ASP A 56 -31.70 0.58 -4.55
CA ASP A 56 -32.36 1.62 -5.36
C ASP A 56 -31.45 2.83 -5.56
N GLN A 57 -30.67 3.17 -4.53
CA GLN A 57 -29.63 4.21 -4.56
C GLN A 57 -28.38 3.69 -3.88
N LEU A 58 -27.21 4.09 -4.39
CA LEU A 58 -25.93 3.78 -3.79
C LEU A 58 -25.46 4.99 -2.96
N HIS A 59 -25.24 4.79 -1.68
CA HIS A 59 -24.74 5.80 -0.77
C HIS A 59 -23.24 5.55 -0.44
N ILE A 60 -22.56 6.55 0.12
CA ILE A 60 -21.15 6.45 0.42
C ILE A 60 -20.83 5.32 1.42
N TYR A 61 -21.70 5.02 2.35
CA TYR A 61 -21.54 3.93 3.32
C TYR A 61 -21.69 2.54 2.69
N ASP A 62 -22.41 2.41 1.56
CA ASP A 62 -22.54 1.16 0.82
C ASP A 62 -21.23 0.73 0.15
N MET A 63 -20.30 1.67 0.00
CA MET A 63 -18.98 1.40 -0.56
C MET A 63 -18.13 0.48 0.33
N SER A 64 -18.45 0.36 1.61
CA SER A 64 -17.77 -0.53 2.55
C SER A 64 -18.40 -1.94 2.61
N VAL A 65 -19.55 -2.16 1.96
CA VAL A 65 -20.23 -3.45 1.96
C VAL A 65 -19.48 -4.42 1.04
N PRO A 66 -19.06 -5.61 1.50
CA PRO A 66 -18.40 -6.59 0.65
C PRO A 66 -19.32 -7.06 -0.50
N LEU A 67 -18.81 -7.08 -1.73
CA LEU A 67 -19.53 -7.63 -2.89
C LEU A 67 -19.53 -9.15 -2.92
N VAL A 68 -18.51 -9.77 -2.32
CA VAL A 68 -18.38 -11.21 -2.15
C VAL A 68 -18.51 -11.52 -0.67
N LYS A 69 -19.51 -12.34 -0.33
CA LYS A 69 -19.77 -12.77 1.05
C LYS A 69 -19.04 -14.08 1.34
N ASP A 70 -18.82 -14.34 2.61
CA ASP A 70 -18.39 -15.64 3.14
C ASP A 70 -17.05 -16.15 2.56
N ILE A 71 -16.10 -15.22 2.32
CA ILE A 71 -14.74 -15.60 1.99
C ILE A 71 -14.09 -16.18 3.24
N GLN A 72 -13.82 -17.49 3.16
CA GLN A 72 -13.01 -18.15 4.20
C GLN A 72 -11.53 -17.87 3.94
N TRP A 73 -10.91 -17.20 4.89
CA TRP A 73 -9.49 -16.92 4.88
C TRP A 73 -8.92 -17.20 6.27
N HIS A 74 -7.92 -18.04 6.31
CA HIS A 74 -7.15 -18.28 7.53
C HIS A 74 -5.73 -18.65 7.10
N VAL A 75 -4.78 -17.75 7.32
CA VAL A 75 -3.38 -17.94 6.94
C VAL A 75 -2.49 -17.40 8.05
N GLY A 76 -1.72 -18.28 8.66
CA GLY A 76 -0.75 -17.93 9.68
C GLY A 76 0.35 -17.00 9.15
N TYR A 77 1.07 -16.36 10.07
CA TYR A 77 2.12 -15.41 9.73
C TYR A 77 3.20 -16.03 8.84
N GLU A 78 3.72 -17.20 9.22
CA GLU A 78 4.79 -17.90 8.49
C GLU A 78 4.35 -18.30 7.08
N ASP A 79 3.14 -18.80 6.93
CA ASP A 79 2.56 -19.15 5.62
C ASP A 79 2.35 -17.89 4.76
N SER A 80 2.00 -16.77 5.37
CA SER A 80 1.93 -15.48 4.66
C SER A 80 3.29 -15.02 4.16
N VAL A 81 4.33 -15.17 4.97
CA VAL A 81 5.71 -14.87 4.53
C VAL A 81 6.09 -15.74 3.33
N ILE A 82 5.80 -17.04 3.35
CA ILE A 82 6.08 -17.93 2.21
C ILE A 82 5.37 -17.42 0.95
N LYS A 83 4.05 -17.11 1.03
CA LYS A 83 3.28 -16.60 -0.11
C LYS A 83 3.83 -15.27 -0.64
N ILE A 84 4.25 -14.38 0.24
CA ILE A 84 4.86 -13.09 -0.12
C ILE A 84 6.18 -13.36 -0.85
N ILE A 85 7.08 -14.16 -0.29
CA ILE A 85 8.38 -14.48 -0.90
C ILE A 85 8.19 -15.12 -2.28
N ASP A 86 7.29 -16.09 -2.42
CA ASP A 86 6.97 -16.75 -3.70
C ASP A 86 6.46 -15.76 -4.75
N SER A 87 5.69 -14.75 -4.32
CA SER A 87 5.20 -13.70 -5.21
C SER A 87 6.31 -12.77 -5.72
N LEU A 88 7.40 -12.64 -4.96
CA LEU A 88 8.50 -11.71 -5.20
C LEU A 88 9.73 -12.33 -5.85
N VAL A 89 9.69 -13.61 -6.24
CA VAL A 89 10.85 -14.33 -6.83
C VAL A 89 11.45 -13.65 -8.06
N ARG A 90 10.63 -12.87 -8.78
CA ARG A 90 11.06 -12.10 -9.95
C ARG A 90 11.99 -10.92 -9.60
N LEU A 91 12.05 -10.49 -8.34
CA LEU A 91 12.97 -9.47 -7.85
C LEU A 91 14.38 -10.02 -7.60
N GLY A 92 14.56 -11.34 -7.75
CA GLY A 92 15.83 -12.00 -7.62
C GLY A 92 16.10 -12.58 -6.23
N PRO A 93 17.04 -13.54 -6.14
CA PRO A 93 17.31 -14.26 -4.90
C PRO A 93 17.86 -13.36 -3.79
N GLU A 94 18.71 -12.37 -4.13
CA GLU A 94 19.24 -11.46 -3.12
C GLU A 94 18.11 -10.71 -2.38
N TYR A 95 17.10 -10.25 -3.10
CA TYR A 95 15.93 -9.59 -2.51
C TYR A 95 15.13 -10.55 -1.61
N THR A 96 14.79 -11.70 -2.13
CA THR A 96 13.90 -12.66 -1.44
C THR A 96 14.55 -13.32 -0.24
N GLU A 97 15.84 -13.62 -0.29
CA GLU A 97 16.58 -14.22 0.85
C GLU A 97 16.72 -13.22 2.01
N VAL A 98 17.12 -11.98 1.70
CA VAL A 98 17.20 -10.92 2.72
C VAL A 98 15.85 -10.70 3.38
N LEU A 99 14.79 -10.57 2.56
CA LEU A 99 13.44 -10.36 3.09
C LEU A 99 12.97 -11.54 3.93
N ARG A 100 13.10 -12.79 3.44
CA ARG A 100 12.72 -14.01 4.18
C ARG A 100 13.43 -14.06 5.53
N LYS A 101 14.73 -13.84 5.53
CA LYS A 101 15.55 -13.86 6.74
C LYS A 101 15.07 -12.77 7.73
N GLY A 102 14.84 -11.56 7.23
CA GLY A 102 14.35 -10.45 8.04
C GLY A 102 13.00 -10.75 8.71
N LEU A 103 12.05 -11.26 7.93
CA LEU A 103 10.69 -11.52 8.40
C LEU A 103 10.59 -12.74 9.36
N ILE A 104 11.47 -13.73 9.24
CA ILE A 104 11.40 -14.99 10.02
C ILE A 104 12.46 -15.05 11.12
N GLU A 105 13.74 -14.76 10.79
CA GLU A 105 14.88 -15.05 11.64
C GLU A 105 15.39 -13.81 12.40
N ASP A 106 15.55 -12.68 11.70
CA ASP A 106 16.21 -11.47 12.20
C ASP A 106 15.24 -10.55 12.98
N ARG A 107 14.00 -10.98 13.20
CA ARG A 107 13.00 -10.28 14.04
C ARG A 107 12.69 -8.85 13.56
N TRP A 108 12.59 -8.65 12.25
CA TRP A 108 12.19 -7.33 11.73
C TRP A 108 10.77 -6.94 12.11
N VAL A 109 9.91 -7.92 12.48
CA VAL A 109 8.47 -7.67 12.64
C VAL A 109 8.02 -7.90 14.08
N ASP A 110 7.43 -6.87 14.67
CA ASP A 110 6.57 -6.98 15.84
C ASP A 110 5.15 -7.30 15.35
N ARG A 111 4.77 -8.58 15.45
CA ARG A 111 3.70 -9.21 14.65
C ARG A 111 2.30 -8.97 15.16
N TYR A 112 2.08 -9.19 16.48
CA TYR A 112 0.75 -9.36 17.05
C TYR A 112 0.36 -8.22 17.99
N GLU A 113 -0.93 -8.11 18.24
CA GLU A 113 -1.46 -7.18 19.23
C GLU A 113 -0.88 -7.45 20.63
N SER A 114 -0.60 -6.39 21.34
CA SER A 114 -0.17 -6.44 22.74
C SER A 114 -0.69 -5.22 23.49
N ASN A 115 -0.68 -5.31 24.82
CA ASN A 115 -1.20 -4.24 25.67
C ASN A 115 -0.41 -2.93 25.46
N GLY A 116 -1.11 -1.85 25.13
CA GLY A 116 -0.50 -0.53 24.86
C GLY A 116 0.07 -0.35 23.45
N LYS A 117 0.06 -1.37 22.60
CA LYS A 117 0.48 -1.26 21.21
C LYS A 117 -0.55 -0.49 20.38
N ARG A 118 -0.07 0.42 19.55
CA ARG A 118 -0.94 1.19 18.64
C ARG A 118 -1.48 0.32 17.52
N SER A 119 -2.68 0.66 17.05
CA SER A 119 -3.25 0.10 15.81
C SER A 119 -2.50 0.58 14.57
N GLY A 120 -2.69 -0.12 13.45
CA GLY A 120 -2.04 0.17 12.18
C GLY A 120 -0.74 -0.62 11.99
N ALA A 121 0.01 -0.23 10.96
CA ALA A 121 1.33 -0.77 10.64
C ALA A 121 2.23 0.32 10.11
N TYR A 122 3.53 0.14 10.23
CA TYR A 122 4.54 0.97 9.59
C TYR A 122 5.90 0.26 9.57
N SER A 123 6.74 0.60 8.59
CA SER A 123 8.15 0.26 8.57
C SER A 123 9.00 1.45 9.02
N SER A 124 10.01 1.20 9.85
CA SER A 124 10.93 2.21 10.36
C SER A 124 12.31 1.62 10.60
N GLY A 125 13.28 2.46 10.93
CA GLY A 125 14.65 2.05 11.27
C GLY A 125 15.64 3.20 11.17
N CYS A 126 16.89 2.94 11.58
CA CYS A 126 17.99 3.89 11.45
C CYS A 126 18.98 3.41 10.39
N TYR A 127 19.91 4.28 9.97
CA TYR A 127 20.90 3.96 8.94
C TYR A 127 21.70 2.69 9.26
N ASP A 128 22.16 2.55 10.50
CA ASP A 128 22.98 1.43 10.96
C ASP A 128 22.17 0.28 11.57
N SER A 129 20.84 0.27 11.39
CA SER A 129 19.96 -0.79 11.91
C SER A 129 19.28 -1.56 10.78
N ASN A 130 18.78 -2.74 11.12
CA ASN A 130 17.78 -3.39 10.30
C ASN A 130 16.51 -2.51 10.18
N PRO A 131 15.73 -2.63 9.11
CA PRO A 131 14.38 -2.10 9.10
C PRO A 131 13.52 -2.90 10.09
N PHE A 132 12.56 -2.21 10.73
CA PHE A 132 11.63 -2.82 11.66
C PHE A 132 10.20 -2.50 11.26
N ILE A 133 9.33 -3.50 11.32
CA ILE A 133 7.91 -3.40 11.02
C ILE A 133 7.12 -3.55 12.32
N LEU A 134 6.28 -2.57 12.64
CA LEU A 134 5.21 -2.74 13.61
C LEU A 134 3.94 -3.08 12.86
N MET A 135 3.22 -4.12 13.28
CA MET A 135 1.91 -4.45 12.74
C MET A 135 1.06 -5.20 13.76
N ASN A 136 -0.21 -5.42 13.45
CA ASN A 136 -1.16 -6.20 14.25
C ASN A 136 -1.74 -7.30 13.34
N TYR A 137 -0.97 -8.37 13.14
CA TYR A 137 -1.31 -9.45 12.22
C TYR A 137 -2.51 -10.26 12.74
N GLN A 138 -3.48 -10.49 11.87
CA GLN A 138 -4.68 -11.29 12.11
C GLN A 138 -4.79 -12.37 11.02
N GLU A 139 -4.80 -13.62 11.44
CA GLU A 139 -4.78 -14.78 10.54
C GLU A 139 -6.05 -14.91 9.69
N ASP A 140 -7.18 -14.44 10.23
CA ASP A 140 -8.48 -14.47 9.55
C ASP A 140 -8.73 -13.23 8.66
N ASN A 141 -7.72 -12.37 8.50
CA ASN A 141 -7.82 -11.14 7.72
C ASN A 141 -6.77 -11.10 6.61
N ILE A 142 -7.19 -11.30 5.38
CA ILE A 142 -6.31 -11.25 4.21
C ILE A 142 -5.54 -9.92 4.09
N ASN A 143 -6.12 -8.81 4.57
CA ASN A 143 -5.44 -7.52 4.56
C ASN A 143 -4.18 -7.52 5.43
N SER A 144 -4.10 -8.37 6.47
CA SER A 144 -2.87 -8.50 7.27
C SER A 144 -1.69 -8.99 6.44
N MET A 145 -1.91 -9.95 5.52
CA MET A 145 -0.88 -10.40 4.58
C MET A 145 -0.48 -9.30 3.58
N TYR A 146 -1.44 -8.54 3.07
CA TYR A 146 -1.15 -7.41 2.19
C TYR A 146 -0.41 -6.28 2.90
N THR A 147 -0.81 -5.97 4.13
CA THR A 147 -0.08 -5.01 4.98
C THR A 147 1.36 -5.46 5.21
N LEU A 148 1.58 -6.75 5.51
CA LEU A 148 2.94 -7.29 5.64
C LEU A 148 3.74 -7.15 4.34
N ALA A 149 3.14 -7.44 3.18
CA ALA A 149 3.80 -7.27 1.87
C ALA A 149 4.14 -5.81 1.58
N HIS A 150 3.26 -4.88 1.94
CA HIS A 150 3.44 -3.43 1.83
C HIS A 150 4.61 -2.95 2.68
N GLU A 151 4.57 -3.23 3.99
CA GLU A 151 5.63 -2.81 4.92
C GLU A 151 6.98 -3.49 4.61
N ALA A 152 6.94 -4.73 4.09
CA ALA A 152 8.12 -5.41 3.58
C ALA A 152 8.73 -4.67 2.37
N GLY A 153 7.91 -4.07 1.52
CA GLY A 153 8.38 -3.21 0.42
C GLY A 153 9.14 -1.99 0.92
N HIS A 154 8.60 -1.27 1.90
CA HIS A 154 9.29 -0.16 2.56
C HIS A 154 10.58 -0.61 3.24
N SER A 155 10.55 -1.74 3.94
CA SER A 155 11.71 -2.31 4.63
C SER A 155 12.82 -2.62 3.66
N MET A 156 12.53 -3.29 2.53
CA MET A 156 13.52 -3.59 1.51
C MET A 156 14.03 -2.34 0.79
N HIS A 157 13.18 -1.37 0.51
CA HIS A 157 13.60 -0.09 -0.05
C HIS A 157 14.63 0.60 0.86
N SER A 158 14.30 0.73 2.15
CA SER A 158 15.21 1.33 3.14
C SER A 158 16.51 0.52 3.28
N PHE A 159 16.42 -0.81 3.35
CA PHE A 159 17.59 -1.68 3.45
C PHE A 159 18.53 -1.51 2.25
N LEU A 160 18.00 -1.54 1.03
CA LEU A 160 18.81 -1.39 -0.19
C LEU A 160 19.36 0.02 -0.36
N SER A 161 18.58 1.05 -0.02
CA SER A 161 19.03 2.44 -0.05
C SER A 161 20.20 2.67 0.90
N ARG A 162 20.08 2.21 2.15
CA ARG A 162 21.15 2.32 3.17
C ARG A 162 22.40 1.53 2.80
N LYS A 163 22.24 0.38 2.15
CA LYS A 163 23.35 -0.42 1.64
C LYS A 163 24.10 0.26 0.48
N ALA A 164 23.38 0.98 -0.37
CA ALA A 164 23.92 1.58 -1.59
C ALA A 164 24.43 3.02 -1.41
N GLN A 165 23.87 3.75 -0.45
CA GLN A 165 24.12 5.18 -0.26
C GLN A 165 24.81 5.48 1.07
N PRO A 166 25.69 6.51 1.12
CA PRO A 166 26.20 7.02 2.40
C PRO A 166 25.04 7.66 3.19
N TYR A 167 25.22 7.79 4.49
CA TYR A 167 24.21 8.28 5.45
C TYR A 167 23.44 9.52 4.98
N LEU A 168 24.13 10.52 4.42
CA LEU A 168 23.53 11.79 3.98
C LEU A 168 22.54 11.62 2.79
N TYR A 169 22.61 10.52 2.05
CA TYR A 169 21.83 10.29 0.85
C TYR A 169 20.97 9.02 0.91
N ALA A 170 20.92 8.37 2.08
CA ALA A 170 20.21 7.11 2.24
C ALA A 170 18.69 7.26 2.36
N ASP A 171 18.24 8.44 2.79
CA ASP A 171 16.80 8.75 2.83
C ASP A 171 16.28 9.02 1.42
N TYR A 172 15.01 8.74 1.21
CA TYR A 172 14.30 8.94 -0.04
C TYR A 172 13.00 9.71 0.19
N THR A 173 12.52 10.36 -0.88
CA THR A 173 11.30 11.16 -0.82
C THR A 173 10.05 10.29 -0.73
N ILE A 174 8.98 10.85 -0.16
CA ILE A 174 7.70 10.14 -0.02
C ILE A 174 7.11 9.78 -1.39
N PHE A 175 7.41 10.55 -2.44
CA PHE A 175 6.93 10.31 -3.79
C PHE A 175 7.35 8.94 -4.34
N VAL A 176 8.55 8.45 -3.99
CA VAL A 176 9.04 7.13 -4.40
C VAL A 176 8.87 6.05 -3.34
N ALA A 177 8.55 6.43 -2.11
CA ALA A 177 8.41 5.49 -1.00
C ALA A 177 7.36 4.41 -1.30
N GLU A 178 6.19 4.82 -1.80
CA GLU A 178 5.07 3.91 -2.07
C GLU A 178 5.24 3.08 -3.35
N VAL A 179 6.24 3.36 -4.17
CA VAL A 179 6.52 2.54 -5.36
C VAL A 179 6.93 1.14 -4.95
N ALA A 180 7.82 0.99 -3.97
CA ALA A 180 8.28 -0.31 -3.49
C ALA A 180 7.17 -1.09 -2.78
N SER A 181 6.41 -0.44 -1.91
CA SER A 181 5.34 -1.05 -1.12
C SER A 181 4.19 -1.52 -2.00
N THR A 182 3.66 -0.66 -2.86
CA THR A 182 2.53 -0.99 -3.74
C THR A 182 2.91 -1.99 -4.82
N PHE A 183 4.17 -1.98 -5.29
CA PHE A 183 4.65 -2.97 -6.24
C PHE A 183 4.63 -4.38 -5.64
N ASN A 184 5.04 -4.55 -4.39
CA ASN A 184 4.92 -5.82 -3.68
C ASN A 184 3.46 -6.30 -3.60
N GLU A 185 2.53 -5.41 -3.27
CA GLU A 185 1.09 -5.77 -3.24
C GLU A 185 0.58 -6.24 -4.61
N VAL A 186 0.95 -5.55 -5.69
CA VAL A 186 0.56 -5.93 -7.05
C VAL A 186 1.14 -7.29 -7.44
N LEU A 187 2.39 -7.57 -7.09
CA LEU A 187 3.01 -8.88 -7.35
C LEU A 187 2.31 -9.98 -6.56
N LEU A 188 1.97 -9.73 -5.29
CA LEU A 188 1.21 -10.65 -4.44
C LEU A 188 -0.16 -10.95 -5.04
N THR A 189 -0.92 -9.93 -5.44
CA THR A 189 -2.24 -10.12 -6.07
C THR A 189 -2.12 -10.95 -7.35
N LYS A 190 -1.16 -10.63 -8.22
CA LYS A 190 -0.92 -11.41 -9.44
C LYS A 190 -0.58 -12.87 -9.14
N HIS A 191 0.28 -13.09 -8.16
CA HIS A 191 0.64 -14.45 -7.73
C HIS A 191 -0.58 -15.22 -7.24
N LEU A 192 -1.39 -14.64 -6.35
CA LEU A 192 -2.59 -15.28 -5.81
C LEU A 192 -3.62 -15.59 -6.90
N LEU A 193 -3.82 -14.70 -7.88
CA LEU A 193 -4.74 -14.91 -8.99
C LEU A 193 -4.34 -16.08 -9.92
N LEU A 194 -3.05 -16.42 -9.96
CA LEU A 194 -2.52 -17.57 -10.72
C LEU A 194 -2.67 -18.90 -9.98
N GLN A 195 -2.97 -18.87 -8.67
CA GLN A 195 -3.17 -20.08 -7.88
C GLN A 195 -4.51 -20.76 -8.21
N ASP A 196 -4.62 -22.03 -7.86
CA ASP A 196 -5.91 -22.74 -7.93
C ASP A 196 -6.82 -22.35 -6.75
N ILE A 197 -7.43 -21.19 -6.88
CA ILE A 197 -8.35 -20.62 -5.90
C ILE A 197 -9.76 -20.54 -6.46
N SER A 198 -10.76 -20.53 -5.58
CA SER A 198 -12.17 -20.46 -5.97
C SER A 198 -12.48 -19.21 -6.80
N LYS A 199 -13.49 -19.28 -7.65
CA LYS A 199 -14.00 -18.13 -8.42
C LYS A 199 -14.39 -16.96 -7.50
N SER A 200 -14.98 -17.25 -6.36
CA SER A 200 -15.35 -16.23 -5.37
C SER A 200 -14.13 -15.50 -4.83
N MET A 201 -13.07 -16.24 -4.52
CA MET A 201 -11.80 -15.65 -4.08
C MET A 201 -11.17 -14.77 -5.18
N LYS A 202 -11.17 -15.22 -6.44
CA LYS A 202 -10.67 -14.39 -7.56
C LYS A 202 -11.44 -13.08 -7.69
N ILE A 203 -12.77 -13.14 -7.61
CA ILE A 203 -13.62 -11.94 -7.65
C ILE A 203 -13.30 -11.03 -6.46
N TYR A 204 -13.16 -11.59 -5.26
CA TYR A 204 -12.80 -10.83 -4.06
C TYR A 204 -11.48 -10.08 -4.24
N LEU A 205 -10.43 -10.75 -4.69
CA LEU A 205 -9.11 -10.13 -4.94
C LEU A 205 -9.19 -8.99 -5.97
N ILE A 206 -9.95 -9.18 -7.06
CA ILE A 206 -10.17 -8.14 -8.07
C ILE A 206 -10.93 -6.94 -7.47
N CYS A 207 -12.00 -7.19 -6.70
CA CYS A 207 -12.73 -6.12 -6.02
C CYS A 207 -11.85 -5.36 -5.05
N ARG A 208 -10.98 -6.07 -4.31
CA ARG A 208 -10.01 -5.45 -3.41
C ARG A 208 -9.07 -4.49 -4.16
N GLU A 209 -8.53 -4.91 -5.30
CA GLU A 209 -7.65 -4.04 -6.12
C GLU A 209 -8.39 -2.79 -6.65
N ILE A 210 -9.64 -2.96 -7.11
CA ILE A 210 -10.45 -1.82 -7.55
C ILE A 210 -10.73 -0.87 -6.38
N ASP A 211 -11.09 -1.40 -5.20
CA ASP A 211 -11.33 -0.59 -4.01
C ASP A 211 -10.06 0.09 -3.49
N ASN A 212 -8.90 -0.55 -3.64
CA ASN A 212 -7.60 0.06 -3.34
C ASN A 212 -7.34 1.26 -4.28
N LEU A 213 -7.44 1.09 -5.59
CA LEU A 213 -7.31 2.19 -6.56
C LEU A 213 -8.32 3.31 -6.30
N ARG A 214 -9.57 2.98 -5.98
CA ARG A 214 -10.57 3.96 -5.59
C ARG A 214 -10.14 4.76 -4.35
N GLY A 215 -9.61 4.07 -3.35
CA GLY A 215 -9.19 4.66 -2.07
C GLY A 215 -7.92 5.49 -2.17
N THR A 216 -6.92 5.00 -2.90
CA THR A 216 -5.58 5.61 -2.97
C THR A 216 -5.45 6.65 -4.08
N LEU A 217 -6.13 6.48 -5.21
CA LEU A 217 -6.05 7.41 -6.33
C LEU A 217 -7.24 8.38 -6.35
N PHE A 218 -8.44 7.89 -6.61
CA PHE A 218 -9.61 8.77 -6.82
C PHE A 218 -9.99 9.55 -5.58
N ARG A 219 -10.09 8.88 -4.43
CA ARG A 219 -10.48 9.53 -3.16
C ARG A 219 -9.40 10.49 -2.67
N GLN A 220 -8.12 10.16 -2.77
CA GLN A 220 -7.05 11.05 -2.34
C GLN A 220 -6.97 12.30 -3.23
N THR A 221 -7.14 12.13 -4.54
CA THR A 221 -7.19 13.28 -5.47
C THR A 221 -8.38 14.19 -5.15
N MET A 222 -9.55 13.62 -4.86
CA MET A 222 -10.73 14.41 -4.41
C MET A 222 -10.45 15.23 -3.15
N PHE A 223 -9.66 14.72 -2.21
CA PHE A 223 -9.28 15.48 -1.01
C PHE A 223 -8.20 16.52 -1.28
N ALA A 224 -7.38 16.31 -2.31
CA ALA A 224 -6.32 17.22 -2.70
C ALA A 224 -6.85 18.43 -3.50
N GLU A 225 -7.95 18.27 -4.24
CA GLU A 225 -8.63 19.31 -5.01
C GLU A 225 -9.36 20.32 -4.09
#